data_0b06e70714612044371b11008de661f8
#
_entry.id   0b06e70714612044371b11008de661f8
#
_cell.length_a   1.000
_cell.length_b   1.000
_cell.length_c   1.000
_cell.angle_alpha   90.00
_cell.angle_beta   90.00
_cell.angle_gamma   90.00
#
_symmetry.space_group_name_H-M   'P 1'
#
loop_
_entity.id
_entity.type
_entity.pdbx_description
1 polymer ?
#
loop_
_entity_poly.entity_id
_entity_poly.type
_entity_poly.pdbx_seq_one_letter_code
_entity_poly.pdbx_strand_id
1 'polypeptide(L)'
;MENSQSGTQIPSKSWLSTRKLVHMAMLGFAFLLPFLTWVQAAGTAVLALVFNLFILPSLEVDLRKRSGSVGTALVGALEEGGHSARPSDTLTGIILYPISVLALILVYRHSLPVVGGVWAIMALGDGMASVVGEARGGPALPNNPEKTWSGFGAFVLAGTAGAYVLTRWGSPATPPESALVVSAAAALVGALVESLPIRLDDNLSVPLVCGGFMFCLSLMEWAAFWSNWPYLKLRLLLATVVNLTLALIALGLRLVTRSGAAAGLVLGIAIYLGYGYKSFLLLLAFFALGSAVTRLGYARKAARGVAERRGGARSWREAVANTVAAAFFALLVITTQHQAAFLLALIAALAEAAGDTVSSEIGQWLSPKAYLITGLRPVPAGENGGVSWGGTLAGLAASAIVVGLGYGLGLCSRDGAALVLGAAVAGNLLDSLLGATLERRGLVTNGIVNFAGTSFAGALALGFSL
;
A
#
# COMPACT_ATOMS: atom_id res chain seq x y z
N MET A 1 -43.83 44.92 25.11
CA MET A 1 -42.38 44.59 25.06
C MET A 1 -42.24 43.12 25.38
N GLU A 2 -42.41 42.29 24.38
CA GLU A 2 -42.20 40.84 24.52
C GLU A 2 -40.94 40.46 23.70
N ASN A 3 -39.91 40.07 24.45
CA ASN A 3 -38.66 39.54 23.88
C ASN A 3 -38.86 38.07 23.56
N SER A 4 -39.17 37.73 22.32
CA SER A 4 -39.06 36.36 21.80
C SER A 4 -37.62 36.06 21.50
N GLN A 5 -36.89 35.43 22.45
CA GLN A 5 -35.65 34.76 22.19
C GLN A 5 -35.97 33.46 21.45
N SER A 6 -35.85 33.49 20.13
CA SER A 6 -35.75 32.26 19.32
C SER A 6 -34.38 31.64 19.54
N GLY A 7 -34.32 30.74 20.54
CA GLY A 7 -33.16 29.87 20.70
C GLY A 7 -33.03 28.97 19.49
N THR A 8 -32.10 29.29 18.59
CA THR A 8 -31.59 28.35 17.57
C THR A 8 -30.94 27.21 18.31
N GLN A 9 -31.66 26.10 18.48
CA GLN A 9 -31.09 24.83 18.90
C GLN A 9 -30.11 24.41 17.79
N ILE A 10 -28.80 24.53 18.07
CA ILE A 10 -27.75 23.89 17.27
C ILE A 10 -28.02 22.38 17.38
N PRO A 11 -28.34 21.68 16.28
CA PRO A 11 -28.57 20.25 16.34
C PRO A 11 -27.29 19.59 16.90
N SER A 12 -27.43 18.83 17.98
CA SER A 12 -26.35 18.06 18.58
C SER A 12 -25.80 17.11 17.50
N LYS A 13 -24.61 17.38 17.00
CA LYS A 13 -23.98 16.59 15.97
C LYS A 13 -23.77 15.17 16.53
N SER A 14 -24.61 14.23 16.10
CA SER A 14 -24.49 12.83 16.51
C SER A 14 -23.14 12.28 15.94
N TRP A 15 -22.16 12.07 16.81
CA TRP A 15 -20.86 11.46 16.47
C TRP A 15 -20.99 9.99 16.02
N LEU A 16 -22.16 9.37 16.25
CA LEU A 16 -22.52 8.04 15.78
C LEU A 16 -23.62 8.15 14.72
N SER A 17 -23.22 8.29 13.45
CA SER A 17 -24.17 8.33 12.34
C SER A 17 -24.61 6.92 11.94
N THR A 18 -25.82 6.80 11.37
CA THR A 18 -26.33 5.52 10.86
C THR A 18 -25.42 4.92 9.79
N ARG A 19 -24.77 5.73 8.96
CA ARG A 19 -23.77 5.28 7.98
C ARG A 19 -22.60 4.54 8.65
N LYS A 20 -22.04 5.08 9.74
CA LYS A 20 -20.95 4.46 10.49
C LYS A 20 -21.39 3.13 11.12
N LEU A 21 -22.61 3.09 11.65
CA LEU A 21 -23.19 1.86 12.20
C LEU A 21 -23.35 0.79 11.12
N VAL A 22 -23.90 1.13 9.95
CA VAL A 22 -24.05 0.19 8.82
C VAL A 22 -22.68 -0.30 8.36
N HIS A 23 -21.71 0.61 8.19
CA HIS A 23 -20.33 0.24 7.79
C HIS A 23 -19.72 -0.79 8.75
N MET A 24 -19.82 -0.55 10.07
CA MET A 24 -19.33 -1.51 11.07
C MET A 24 -20.17 -2.80 11.12
N ALA A 25 -21.50 -2.72 10.94
CA ALA A 25 -22.39 -3.89 10.95
C ALA A 25 -22.14 -4.85 9.78
N MET A 26 -21.61 -4.36 8.65
CA MET A 26 -21.22 -5.21 7.52
C MET A 26 -20.16 -6.25 7.91
N LEU A 27 -19.42 -6.04 9.00
CA LEU A 27 -18.54 -7.05 9.59
C LEU A 27 -19.28 -8.35 9.95
N GLY A 28 -20.59 -8.28 10.26
CA GLY A 28 -21.41 -9.46 10.55
C GLY A 28 -21.33 -10.54 9.47
N PHE A 29 -21.19 -10.14 8.20
CA PHE A 29 -21.03 -11.08 7.10
C PHE A 29 -19.65 -11.77 7.09
N ALA A 30 -18.62 -11.17 7.65
CA ALA A 30 -17.30 -11.79 7.73
C ALA A 30 -17.28 -13.01 8.67
N PHE A 31 -18.17 -13.08 9.64
CA PHE A 31 -18.34 -14.27 10.50
C PHE A 31 -18.86 -15.50 9.74
N LEU A 32 -19.41 -15.32 8.53
CA LEU A 32 -19.87 -16.42 7.67
C LEU A 32 -18.72 -17.04 6.86
N LEU A 33 -17.57 -16.34 6.69
CA LEU A 33 -16.46 -16.80 5.84
C LEU A 33 -15.98 -18.22 6.15
N PRO A 34 -15.88 -18.70 7.42
CA PRO A 34 -15.43 -20.05 7.70
C PRO A 34 -16.39 -21.15 7.23
N PHE A 35 -17.64 -20.81 6.97
CA PHE A 35 -18.70 -21.73 6.51
C PHE A 35 -18.90 -21.70 5.00
N LEU A 36 -18.23 -20.80 4.29
CA LEU A 36 -18.37 -20.58 2.86
C LEU A 36 -17.11 -21.05 2.11
N THR A 37 -17.30 -21.60 0.93
CA THR A 37 -16.22 -21.70 -0.04
C THR A 37 -15.90 -20.31 -0.58
N TRP A 38 -14.69 -20.11 -1.10
CA TRP A 38 -14.33 -18.83 -1.69
C TRP A 38 -15.26 -18.38 -2.82
N VAL A 39 -15.83 -19.36 -3.59
CA VAL A 39 -16.80 -19.09 -4.66
C VAL A 39 -18.11 -18.55 -4.10
N GLN A 40 -18.61 -19.15 -3.00
CA GLN A 40 -19.82 -18.67 -2.32
C GLN A 40 -19.59 -17.28 -1.71
N ALA A 41 -18.45 -17.09 -1.04
CA ALA A 41 -18.07 -15.78 -0.49
C ALA A 41 -17.95 -14.70 -1.59
N ALA A 42 -17.31 -15.00 -2.72
CA ALA A 42 -17.25 -14.10 -3.87
C ALA A 42 -18.64 -13.82 -4.45
N GLY A 43 -19.49 -14.84 -4.56
CA GLY A 43 -20.88 -14.69 -5.00
C GLY A 43 -21.69 -13.75 -4.11
N THR A 44 -21.53 -13.84 -2.78
CA THR A 44 -22.22 -12.91 -1.85
C THR A 44 -21.70 -11.47 -1.99
N ALA A 45 -20.38 -11.27 -2.21
CA ALA A 45 -19.82 -9.96 -2.46
C ALA A 45 -20.30 -9.36 -3.80
N VAL A 46 -20.44 -10.18 -4.85
CA VAL A 46 -21.04 -9.76 -6.14
C VAL A 46 -22.51 -9.39 -5.96
N LEU A 47 -23.29 -10.19 -5.21
CA LEU A 47 -24.68 -9.85 -4.91
C LEU A 47 -24.81 -8.54 -4.15
N ALA A 48 -23.95 -8.29 -3.17
CA ALA A 48 -23.91 -7.01 -2.46
C ALA A 48 -23.57 -5.84 -3.41
N LEU A 49 -22.63 -6.05 -4.34
CA LEU A 49 -22.27 -5.03 -5.34
C LEU A 49 -23.44 -4.75 -6.29
N VAL A 50 -24.13 -5.79 -6.80
CA VAL A 50 -25.31 -5.66 -7.65
C VAL A 50 -26.45 -4.95 -6.91
N PHE A 51 -26.68 -5.30 -5.64
CA PHE A 51 -27.66 -4.64 -4.80
C PHE A 51 -27.34 -3.13 -4.66
N ASN A 52 -26.10 -2.78 -4.36
CA ASN A 52 -25.67 -1.39 -4.20
C ASN A 52 -25.72 -0.59 -5.51
N LEU A 53 -25.47 -1.23 -6.65
CA LEU A 53 -25.48 -0.55 -7.96
C LEU A 53 -26.89 -0.33 -8.53
N PHE A 54 -27.79 -1.30 -8.37
CA PHE A 54 -29.07 -1.33 -9.11
C PHE A 54 -30.28 -1.21 -8.20
N ILE A 55 -30.25 -1.84 -7.01
CA ILE A 55 -31.43 -1.93 -6.14
C ILE A 55 -31.46 -0.75 -5.17
N LEU A 56 -30.35 -0.44 -4.53
CA LEU A 56 -30.27 0.64 -3.53
C LEU A 56 -30.68 2.02 -4.09
N PRO A 57 -30.23 2.45 -5.27
CA PRO A 57 -30.67 3.74 -5.85
C PRO A 57 -32.17 3.76 -6.19
N SER A 58 -32.73 2.63 -6.63
CA SER A 58 -34.16 2.51 -6.93
C SER A 58 -35.01 2.60 -5.67
N LEU A 59 -34.57 1.93 -4.59
CA LEU A 59 -35.22 2.00 -3.28
C LEU A 59 -35.15 3.41 -2.68
N GLU A 60 -34.02 4.11 -2.81
CA GLU A 60 -33.86 5.48 -2.34
C GLU A 60 -34.87 6.41 -3.03
N VAL A 61 -35.06 6.31 -4.34
CA VAL A 61 -36.04 7.08 -5.09
C VAL A 61 -37.47 6.79 -4.65
N ASP A 62 -37.81 5.52 -4.40
CA ASP A 62 -39.16 5.12 -3.94
C ASP A 62 -39.42 5.52 -2.50
N LEU A 63 -38.41 5.44 -1.61
CA LEU A 63 -38.53 5.90 -0.22
C LEU A 63 -38.70 7.41 -0.12
N ARG A 64 -38.02 8.19 -0.98
CA ARG A 64 -38.22 9.64 -1.07
C ARG A 64 -39.64 10.02 -1.52
N LYS A 65 -40.25 9.21 -2.38
CA LYS A 65 -41.63 9.43 -2.85
C LYS A 65 -42.69 9.06 -1.81
N ARG A 66 -42.41 8.09 -0.93
CA ARG A 66 -43.30 7.63 0.13
C ARG A 66 -42.98 8.40 1.41
N SER A 67 -43.48 9.63 1.56
CA SER A 67 -43.34 10.51 2.72
C SER A 67 -43.78 9.85 4.04
N GLY A 68 -42.89 9.05 4.65
CA GLY A 68 -43.09 8.46 5.99
C GLY A 68 -41.84 8.59 6.83
N SER A 69 -41.97 8.70 8.16
CA SER A 69 -40.86 8.95 9.11
C SER A 69 -39.71 7.94 9.02
N VAL A 70 -39.97 6.71 8.62
CA VAL A 70 -38.95 5.64 8.42
C VAL A 70 -38.18 5.82 7.10
N GLY A 71 -38.85 6.25 6.03
CA GLY A 71 -38.22 6.52 4.75
C GLY A 71 -37.25 7.70 4.81
N THR A 72 -37.65 8.79 5.49
CA THR A 72 -36.81 9.96 5.72
C THR A 72 -35.63 9.66 6.64
N ALA A 73 -35.77 8.78 7.63
CA ALA A 73 -34.68 8.37 8.50
C ALA A 73 -33.64 7.52 7.72
N LEU A 74 -34.08 6.60 6.84
CA LEU A 74 -33.19 5.75 6.03
C LEU A 74 -32.46 6.57 4.95
N VAL A 75 -33.16 7.49 4.28
CA VAL A 75 -32.57 8.40 3.30
C VAL A 75 -31.63 9.39 3.98
N GLY A 76 -32.01 9.93 5.13
CA GLY A 76 -31.15 10.77 5.97
C GLY A 76 -29.88 10.03 6.42
N ALA A 77 -29.98 8.73 6.75
CA ALA A 77 -28.84 7.90 7.07
C ALA A 77 -27.85 7.71 5.92
N LEU A 78 -28.33 7.71 4.68
CA LEU A 78 -27.52 7.68 3.47
C LEU A 78 -26.92 9.07 3.15
N GLU A 79 -27.62 10.15 3.51
CA GLU A 79 -27.22 11.53 3.23
C GLU A 79 -26.40 12.20 4.36
N GLU A 80 -26.48 11.76 5.62
CA GLU A 80 -25.79 12.34 6.77
C GLU A 80 -24.24 12.30 6.70
N GLY A 81 -23.71 11.88 5.57
CA GLY A 81 -22.27 11.76 5.29
C GLY A 81 -21.51 13.06 5.05
N GLY A 82 -22.08 14.26 5.21
CA GLY A 82 -21.24 15.43 5.20
C GLY A 82 -21.79 16.71 4.61
N HIS A 83 -21.64 17.79 5.33
CA HIS A 83 -21.76 19.17 4.84
C HIS A 83 -20.65 19.56 3.83
N SER A 84 -19.82 18.63 3.37
CA SER A 84 -18.75 18.86 2.40
C SER A 84 -18.54 17.76 1.35
N ALA A 85 -19.19 16.60 1.48
CA ALA A 85 -19.08 15.54 0.48
C ALA A 85 -20.07 15.79 -0.67
N ARG A 86 -19.57 15.79 -1.90
CA ARG A 86 -20.43 15.78 -3.08
C ARG A 86 -21.23 14.47 -3.08
N PRO A 87 -22.49 14.44 -3.56
CA PRO A 87 -23.30 13.19 -3.63
C PRO A 87 -22.55 12.03 -4.34
N SER A 88 -21.63 12.35 -5.24
CA SER A 88 -20.73 11.38 -5.90
C SER A 88 -19.82 10.62 -4.93
N ASP A 89 -19.39 11.23 -3.83
CA ASP A 89 -18.40 10.65 -2.93
C ASP A 89 -19.02 9.57 -2.01
N THR A 90 -20.28 9.76 -1.64
CA THR A 90 -21.03 8.78 -0.84
C THR A 90 -21.35 7.51 -1.63
N LEU A 91 -21.78 7.66 -2.88
CA LEU A 91 -22.02 6.53 -3.79
C LEU A 91 -20.71 5.74 -4.07
N THR A 92 -19.60 6.46 -4.18
CA THR A 92 -18.29 5.84 -4.44
C THR A 92 -17.88 4.90 -3.29
N GLY A 93 -18.00 5.32 -2.03
CA GLY A 93 -17.68 4.47 -0.86
C GLY A 93 -18.57 3.23 -0.75
N ILE A 94 -19.87 3.37 -1.02
CA ILE A 94 -20.84 2.25 -0.99
C ILE A 94 -20.50 1.18 -2.06
N ILE A 95 -19.97 1.59 -3.21
CA ILE A 95 -19.57 0.69 -4.29
C ILE A 95 -18.16 0.11 -4.04
N LEU A 96 -17.22 0.92 -3.56
CA LEU A 96 -15.84 0.48 -3.36
C LEU A 96 -15.71 -0.55 -2.25
N TYR A 97 -16.56 -0.49 -1.21
CA TYR A 97 -16.53 -1.45 -0.12
C TYR A 97 -16.70 -2.93 -0.58
N PRO A 98 -17.80 -3.30 -1.27
CA PRO A 98 -17.95 -4.68 -1.77
C PRO A 98 -16.94 -5.03 -2.86
N ILE A 99 -16.46 -4.07 -3.66
CA ILE A 99 -15.37 -4.30 -4.62
C ILE A 99 -14.10 -4.72 -3.88
N SER A 100 -13.74 -4.05 -2.81
CA SER A 100 -12.55 -4.36 -2.03
C SER A 100 -12.66 -5.71 -1.33
N VAL A 101 -13.83 -6.04 -0.77
CA VAL A 101 -14.10 -7.36 -0.18
C VAL A 101 -14.01 -8.46 -1.25
N LEU A 102 -14.60 -8.23 -2.42
CA LEU A 102 -14.51 -9.18 -3.55
C LEU A 102 -13.04 -9.37 -3.99
N ALA A 103 -12.29 -8.29 -4.12
CA ALA A 103 -10.87 -8.35 -4.48
C ALA A 103 -10.06 -9.14 -3.44
N LEU A 104 -10.27 -8.90 -2.14
CA LEU A 104 -9.64 -9.68 -1.06
C LEU A 104 -9.97 -11.17 -1.17
N ILE A 105 -11.24 -11.53 -1.39
CA ILE A 105 -11.67 -12.93 -1.52
C ILE A 105 -10.99 -13.59 -2.72
N LEU A 106 -10.96 -12.93 -3.87
CA LEU A 106 -10.37 -13.48 -5.09
C LEU A 106 -8.83 -13.65 -4.96
N VAL A 107 -8.15 -12.67 -4.39
CA VAL A 107 -6.69 -12.70 -4.21
C VAL A 107 -6.29 -13.72 -3.14
N TYR A 108 -6.98 -13.72 -1.98
CA TYR A 108 -6.66 -14.59 -0.84
C TYR A 108 -7.64 -15.78 -0.72
N ARG A 109 -8.10 -16.32 -1.83
CA ARG A 109 -9.10 -17.42 -1.90
C ARG A 109 -8.71 -18.67 -1.11
N HIS A 110 -7.42 -18.91 -0.91
CA HIS A 110 -6.90 -20.03 -0.13
C HIS A 110 -6.58 -19.65 1.33
N SER A 111 -6.85 -18.39 1.73
CA SER A 111 -6.54 -17.84 3.05
C SER A 111 -7.68 -16.95 3.55
N LEU A 112 -8.92 -17.45 3.55
CA LEU A 112 -10.11 -16.70 3.99
C LEU A 112 -10.01 -16.12 5.42
N PRO A 113 -9.26 -16.68 6.39
CA PRO A 113 -9.02 -16.03 7.68
C PRO A 113 -8.32 -14.67 7.54
N VAL A 114 -7.42 -14.51 6.56
CA VAL A 114 -6.80 -13.21 6.24
C VAL A 114 -7.85 -12.22 5.73
N VAL A 115 -8.76 -12.67 4.85
CA VAL A 115 -9.87 -11.84 4.36
C VAL A 115 -10.73 -11.33 5.51
N GLY A 116 -11.11 -12.21 6.45
CA GLY A 116 -11.89 -11.84 7.64
C GLY A 116 -11.17 -10.83 8.51
N GLY A 117 -9.88 -11.04 8.79
CA GLY A 117 -9.05 -10.12 9.58
C GLY A 117 -8.94 -8.74 8.95
N VAL A 118 -8.67 -8.67 7.63
CA VAL A 118 -8.59 -7.40 6.90
C VAL A 118 -9.95 -6.69 6.83
N TRP A 119 -11.02 -7.46 6.63
CA TRP A 119 -12.38 -6.91 6.66
C TRP A 119 -12.70 -6.29 8.02
N ALA A 120 -12.27 -6.91 9.13
CA ALA A 120 -12.41 -6.32 10.46
C ALA A 120 -11.61 -5.04 10.65
N ILE A 121 -10.37 -4.97 10.14
CA ILE A 121 -9.56 -3.75 10.16
C ILE A 121 -10.28 -2.62 9.43
N MET A 122 -10.81 -2.88 8.22
CA MET A 122 -11.55 -1.91 7.44
C MET A 122 -12.84 -1.47 8.15
N ALA A 123 -13.65 -2.40 8.66
CA ALA A 123 -14.94 -2.09 9.24
C ALA A 123 -14.85 -1.46 10.63
N LEU A 124 -14.08 -2.05 11.55
CA LEU A 124 -13.96 -1.57 12.92
C LEU A 124 -12.86 -0.54 13.09
N GLY A 125 -11.73 -0.71 12.41
CA GLY A 125 -10.61 0.22 12.49
C GLY A 125 -11.03 1.61 12.02
N ASP A 126 -11.46 1.73 10.77
CA ASP A 126 -11.92 2.99 10.17
C ASP A 126 -13.19 3.52 10.86
N GLY A 127 -14.18 2.64 11.12
CA GLY A 127 -15.40 3.03 11.81
C GLY A 127 -15.13 3.68 13.18
N MET A 128 -14.31 3.05 14.02
CA MET A 128 -13.97 3.56 15.36
C MET A 128 -13.00 4.74 15.33
N ALA A 129 -12.11 4.83 14.32
CA ALA A 129 -11.29 6.02 14.12
C ALA A 129 -12.14 7.27 13.91
N SER A 130 -13.14 7.16 13.05
CA SER A 130 -14.11 8.24 12.79
C SER A 130 -14.94 8.58 14.01
N VAL A 131 -15.50 7.58 14.73
CA VAL A 131 -16.33 7.79 15.92
C VAL A 131 -15.53 8.47 17.04
N VAL A 132 -14.38 7.92 17.40
CA VAL A 132 -13.56 8.43 18.51
C VAL A 132 -12.88 9.74 18.14
N GLY A 133 -12.41 9.88 16.91
CA GLY A 133 -11.78 11.10 16.41
C GLY A 133 -12.72 12.29 16.46
N GLU A 134 -13.99 12.11 16.08
CA GLU A 134 -15.01 13.17 16.17
C GLU A 134 -15.51 13.41 17.60
N ALA A 135 -15.72 12.35 18.41
CA ALA A 135 -16.24 12.48 19.76
C ALA A 135 -15.22 13.08 20.74
N ARG A 136 -13.97 12.64 20.67
CA ARG A 136 -12.89 13.07 21.57
C ARG A 136 -12.11 14.27 21.04
N GLY A 137 -12.02 14.40 19.71
CA GLY A 137 -11.09 15.34 19.11
C GLY A 137 -9.64 15.03 19.49
N GLY A 138 -8.85 16.08 19.73
CA GLY A 138 -7.47 15.95 20.17
C GLY A 138 -6.48 16.54 19.16
N PRO A 139 -5.15 16.38 19.40
CA PRO A 139 -4.14 16.89 18.50
C PRO A 139 -4.24 16.24 17.12
N ALA A 140 -4.14 17.05 16.07
CA ALA A 140 -4.08 16.57 14.69
C ALA A 140 -2.81 15.79 14.43
N LEU A 141 -2.83 14.89 13.44
CA LEU A 141 -1.64 14.19 12.98
C LEU A 141 -0.72 15.16 12.22
N PRO A 142 0.62 15.06 12.38
CA PRO A 142 1.55 15.98 11.76
C PRO A 142 1.52 15.96 10.22
N ASN A 143 1.15 14.83 9.63
CA ASN A 143 1.10 14.61 8.19
C ASN A 143 -0.31 14.82 7.59
N ASN A 144 -1.36 14.83 8.44
CA ASN A 144 -2.75 15.00 8.00
C ASN A 144 -3.57 15.72 9.08
N PRO A 145 -3.79 17.03 8.95
CA PRO A 145 -4.51 17.82 9.94
C PRO A 145 -6.01 17.50 10.06
N GLU A 146 -6.58 16.74 9.12
CA GLU A 146 -7.96 16.27 9.18
C GLU A 146 -8.14 15.04 10.08
N LYS A 147 -7.04 14.35 10.43
CA LYS A 147 -7.02 13.15 11.27
C LYS A 147 -6.40 13.46 12.64
N THR A 148 -6.82 12.73 13.68
CA THR A 148 -6.39 12.94 15.07
C THR A 148 -5.66 11.74 15.65
N TRP A 149 -4.79 11.98 16.65
CA TRP A 149 -4.13 10.89 17.39
C TRP A 149 -5.10 9.97 18.13
N SER A 150 -6.25 10.53 18.62
CA SER A 150 -7.31 9.73 19.25
C SER A 150 -7.96 8.78 18.25
N GLY A 151 -8.25 9.25 17.03
CA GLY A 151 -8.76 8.42 15.94
C GLY A 151 -7.77 7.34 15.52
N PHE A 152 -6.49 7.70 15.34
CA PHE A 152 -5.42 6.75 15.02
C PHE A 152 -5.32 5.63 16.06
N GLY A 153 -5.30 5.97 17.35
CA GLY A 153 -5.28 4.99 18.43
C GLY A 153 -6.51 4.08 18.45
N ALA A 154 -7.70 4.67 18.21
CA ALA A 154 -8.94 3.91 18.10
C ALA A 154 -8.92 2.93 16.91
N PHE A 155 -8.40 3.36 15.76
CA PHE A 155 -8.19 2.48 14.60
C PHE A 155 -7.36 1.26 14.98
N VAL A 156 -6.17 1.49 15.56
CA VAL A 156 -5.26 0.40 15.91
C VAL A 156 -5.91 -0.55 16.91
N LEU A 157 -6.54 -0.05 17.97
CA LEU A 157 -7.13 -0.89 19.00
C LEU A 157 -8.33 -1.70 18.49
N ALA A 158 -9.28 -1.04 17.83
CA ALA A 158 -10.49 -1.70 17.32
C ALA A 158 -10.17 -2.62 16.14
N GLY A 159 -9.30 -2.19 15.23
CA GLY A 159 -8.82 -3.01 14.12
C GLY A 159 -8.08 -4.26 14.59
N THR A 160 -7.20 -4.12 15.61
CA THR A 160 -6.50 -5.27 16.21
C THR A 160 -7.50 -6.25 16.84
N ALA A 161 -8.42 -5.75 17.65
CA ALA A 161 -9.40 -6.61 18.33
C ALA A 161 -10.28 -7.37 17.33
N GLY A 162 -10.82 -6.67 16.33
CA GLY A 162 -11.65 -7.28 15.30
C GLY A 162 -10.89 -8.29 14.44
N ALA A 163 -9.69 -7.92 13.98
CA ALA A 163 -8.85 -8.81 13.18
C ALA A 163 -8.42 -10.05 13.95
N TYR A 164 -8.05 -9.90 15.23
CA TYR A 164 -7.73 -11.02 16.11
C TYR A 164 -8.92 -11.99 16.24
N VAL A 165 -10.11 -11.48 16.54
CA VAL A 165 -11.31 -12.28 16.70
C VAL A 165 -11.61 -13.04 15.41
N LEU A 166 -11.64 -12.38 14.24
CA LEU A 166 -11.98 -13.04 12.98
C LEU A 166 -10.88 -13.97 12.46
N THR A 167 -9.62 -13.66 12.71
CA THR A 167 -8.52 -14.59 12.38
C THR A 167 -8.64 -15.87 13.21
N ARG A 168 -8.89 -15.76 14.53
CA ARG A 168 -9.06 -16.90 15.42
C ARG A 168 -10.36 -17.67 15.14
N TRP A 169 -11.42 -16.97 14.75
CA TRP A 169 -12.69 -17.56 14.33
C TRP A 169 -12.55 -18.37 13.04
N GLY A 170 -11.84 -17.81 12.04
CA GLY A 170 -11.62 -18.46 10.75
C GLY A 170 -10.55 -19.55 10.77
N SER A 171 -9.59 -19.47 11.72
CA SER A 171 -8.50 -20.44 11.90
C SER A 171 -8.20 -20.66 13.38
N PRO A 172 -8.99 -21.50 14.09
CA PRO A 172 -8.78 -21.79 15.50
C PRO A 172 -7.42 -22.42 15.81
N ALA A 173 -6.77 -23.04 14.83
CA ALA A 173 -5.46 -23.65 14.96
C ALA A 173 -4.31 -22.61 15.03
N THR A 174 -4.52 -21.36 14.57
CA THR A 174 -3.49 -20.31 14.65
C THR A 174 -3.20 -19.99 16.13
N PRO A 175 -1.93 -20.02 16.58
CA PRO A 175 -1.58 -19.67 17.96
C PRO A 175 -2.09 -18.27 18.33
N PRO A 176 -2.64 -18.06 19.54
CA PRO A 176 -3.21 -16.78 19.96
C PRO A 176 -2.21 -15.61 19.88
N GLU A 177 -0.98 -15.84 20.28
CA GLU A 177 0.10 -14.85 20.23
C GLU A 177 0.44 -14.44 18.79
N SER A 178 0.52 -15.41 17.88
CA SER A 178 0.76 -15.13 16.45
C SER A 178 -0.40 -14.35 15.85
N ALA A 179 -1.64 -14.77 16.10
CA ALA A 179 -2.84 -14.07 15.65
C ALA A 179 -2.86 -12.62 16.17
N LEU A 180 -2.51 -12.40 17.45
CA LEU A 180 -2.49 -11.05 18.03
C LEU A 180 -1.41 -10.18 17.39
N VAL A 181 -0.19 -10.68 17.23
CA VAL A 181 0.92 -9.93 16.64
C VAL A 181 0.61 -9.56 15.18
N VAL A 182 0.12 -10.52 14.39
CA VAL A 182 -0.24 -10.29 12.98
C VAL A 182 -1.38 -9.28 12.87
N SER A 183 -2.42 -9.41 13.71
CA SER A 183 -3.56 -8.48 13.72
C SER A 183 -3.14 -7.07 14.13
N ALA A 184 -2.33 -6.94 15.19
CA ALA A 184 -1.85 -5.64 15.67
C ALA A 184 -0.95 -4.95 14.64
N ALA A 185 -0.03 -5.69 14.02
CA ALA A 185 0.84 -5.15 12.98
C ALA A 185 0.05 -4.73 11.73
N ALA A 186 -0.93 -5.53 11.30
CA ALA A 186 -1.79 -5.20 10.16
C ALA A 186 -2.70 -3.99 10.47
N ALA A 187 -3.28 -3.90 11.66
CA ALA A 187 -4.07 -2.75 12.09
C ALA A 187 -3.24 -1.47 12.19
N LEU A 188 -1.99 -1.56 12.66
CA LEU A 188 -1.06 -0.42 12.68
C LEU A 188 -0.75 0.07 11.25
N VAL A 189 -0.48 -0.85 10.31
CA VAL A 189 -0.28 -0.51 8.90
C VAL A 189 -1.53 0.12 8.31
N GLY A 190 -2.72 -0.41 8.61
CA GLY A 190 -4.00 0.17 8.20
C GLY A 190 -4.18 1.61 8.70
N ALA A 191 -3.90 1.86 9.98
CA ALA A 191 -3.96 3.19 10.57
C ALA A 191 -2.96 4.17 9.92
N LEU A 192 -1.75 3.69 9.58
CA LEU A 192 -0.76 4.49 8.86
C LEU A 192 -1.24 4.84 7.45
N VAL A 193 -1.83 3.90 6.72
CA VAL A 193 -2.38 4.13 5.37
C VAL A 193 -3.55 5.11 5.43
N GLU A 194 -4.50 4.93 6.36
CA GLU A 194 -5.65 5.81 6.58
C GLU A 194 -5.22 7.23 6.98
N SER A 195 -4.08 7.37 7.67
CA SER A 195 -3.52 8.67 8.06
C SER A 195 -2.80 9.42 6.93
N LEU A 196 -2.55 8.80 5.78
CA LEU A 196 -1.89 9.48 4.66
C LEU A 196 -2.78 10.58 4.07
N PRO A 197 -2.20 11.74 3.70
CA PRO A 197 -2.96 12.82 3.06
C PRO A 197 -3.17 12.54 1.56
N ILE A 198 -3.86 11.45 1.26
CA ILE A 198 -4.20 11.02 -0.11
C ILE A 198 -5.70 11.17 -0.34
N ARG A 199 -6.09 11.35 -1.60
CA ARG A 199 -7.49 11.47 -2.00
C ARG A 199 -8.08 10.16 -2.53
N LEU A 200 -7.44 9.04 -2.22
CA LEU A 200 -7.94 7.71 -2.53
C LEU A 200 -8.85 7.25 -1.38
N ASP A 201 -9.96 6.63 -1.73
CA ASP A 201 -10.94 6.13 -0.75
C ASP A 201 -10.31 5.06 0.16
N ASP A 202 -10.51 5.21 1.47
CA ASP A 202 -9.96 4.33 2.50
C ASP A 202 -10.50 2.89 2.38
N ASN A 203 -11.73 2.72 1.84
CA ASN A 203 -12.30 1.42 1.53
C ASN A 203 -11.54 0.65 0.43
N LEU A 204 -10.64 1.30 -0.30
CA LEU A 204 -9.78 0.66 -1.29
C LEU A 204 -8.33 0.57 -0.80
N SER A 205 -7.76 1.67 -0.31
CA SER A 205 -6.34 1.75 0.03
C SER A 205 -5.99 0.89 1.25
N VAL A 206 -6.81 0.93 2.31
CA VAL A 206 -6.58 0.15 3.54
C VAL A 206 -6.63 -1.35 3.29
N PRO A 207 -7.71 -1.94 2.69
CA PRO A 207 -7.76 -3.38 2.48
C PRO A 207 -6.69 -3.90 1.52
N LEU A 208 -6.32 -3.15 0.48
CA LEU A 208 -5.26 -3.56 -0.44
C LEU A 208 -3.90 -3.73 0.26
N VAL A 209 -3.52 -2.73 1.05
CA VAL A 209 -2.22 -2.75 1.76
C VAL A 209 -2.26 -3.73 2.92
N CYS A 210 -3.31 -3.70 3.74
CA CYS A 210 -3.46 -4.62 4.87
C CYS A 210 -3.54 -6.08 4.41
N GLY A 211 -4.21 -6.35 3.29
CA GLY A 211 -4.33 -7.70 2.72
C GLY A 211 -2.98 -8.31 2.41
N GLY A 212 -2.15 -7.63 1.63
CA GLY A 212 -0.80 -8.08 1.30
C GLY A 212 0.08 -8.23 2.53
N PHE A 213 0.05 -7.24 3.42
CA PHE A 213 0.84 -7.24 4.64
C PHE A 213 0.44 -8.36 5.60
N MET A 214 -0.86 -8.51 5.89
CA MET A 214 -1.39 -9.53 6.79
C MET A 214 -1.18 -10.95 6.24
N PHE A 215 -1.36 -11.15 4.94
CA PHE A 215 -1.07 -12.42 4.28
C PHE A 215 0.40 -12.81 4.46
N CYS A 216 1.32 -11.92 4.14
CA CYS A 216 2.75 -12.17 4.28
C CYS A 216 3.13 -12.48 5.74
N LEU A 217 2.58 -11.73 6.70
CA LEU A 217 2.84 -11.98 8.13
C LEU A 217 2.21 -13.28 8.63
N SER A 218 1.10 -13.73 8.04
CA SER A 218 0.48 -15.01 8.41
C SER A 218 1.34 -16.23 8.07
N LEU A 219 2.34 -16.06 7.20
CA LEU A 219 3.33 -17.07 6.84
C LEU A 219 4.55 -17.09 7.79
N MET A 220 4.61 -16.18 8.79
CA MET A 220 5.71 -16.13 9.76
C MET A 220 5.64 -17.29 10.74
N GLU A 221 6.82 -17.86 11.04
CA GLU A 221 7.01 -18.90 12.04
C GLU A 221 8.07 -18.47 13.06
N TRP A 222 7.70 -18.38 14.31
CA TRP A 222 8.63 -18.04 15.40
C TRP A 222 9.82 -19.00 15.48
N ALA A 223 9.60 -20.28 15.16
CA ALA A 223 10.66 -21.29 15.11
C ALA A 223 11.72 -20.94 14.06
N ALA A 224 11.32 -20.47 12.88
CA ALA A 224 12.23 -20.02 11.82
C ALA A 224 13.05 -18.82 12.28
N PHE A 225 12.43 -17.84 12.93
CA PHE A 225 13.13 -16.68 13.49
C PHE A 225 14.18 -17.10 14.52
N TRP A 226 13.81 -17.92 15.50
CA TRP A 226 14.71 -18.33 16.59
C TRP A 226 15.86 -19.22 16.08
N SER A 227 15.63 -20.06 15.06
CA SER A 227 16.69 -20.86 14.45
C SER A 227 17.74 -19.99 13.73
N ASN A 228 17.31 -18.84 13.18
CA ASN A 228 18.20 -17.88 12.53
C ASN A 228 18.87 -16.89 13.50
N TRP A 229 18.44 -16.82 14.76
CA TRP A 229 18.91 -15.82 15.73
C TRP A 229 20.44 -15.80 15.95
N PRO A 230 21.15 -16.94 16.06
CA PRO A 230 22.60 -16.94 16.22
C PRO A 230 23.32 -16.22 15.07
N TYR A 231 22.83 -16.41 13.84
CA TYR A 231 23.39 -15.77 12.63
C TYR A 231 22.99 -14.28 12.53
N LEU A 232 21.82 -13.93 13.00
CA LEU A 232 21.32 -12.55 12.94
C LEU A 232 22.17 -11.58 13.76
N LYS A 233 22.70 -12.00 14.91
CA LYS A 233 23.57 -11.16 15.76
C LYS A 233 24.81 -10.70 15.01
N LEU A 234 25.51 -11.63 14.34
CA LEU A 234 26.70 -11.30 13.54
C LEU A 234 26.33 -10.49 12.30
N ARG A 235 25.25 -10.89 11.59
CA ARG A 235 24.76 -10.17 10.43
C ARG A 235 24.34 -8.75 10.78
N LEU A 236 23.70 -8.50 11.93
CA LEU A 236 23.31 -7.17 12.38
C LEU A 236 24.52 -6.25 12.56
N LEU A 237 25.59 -6.74 13.18
CA LEU A 237 26.84 -6.00 13.32
C LEU A 237 27.43 -5.64 11.95
N LEU A 238 27.58 -6.64 11.07
CA LEU A 238 28.13 -6.43 9.74
C LEU A 238 27.22 -5.50 8.90
N ALA A 239 25.90 -5.72 8.93
CA ALA A 239 24.93 -4.86 8.27
C ALA A 239 25.08 -3.40 8.73
N THR A 240 25.17 -3.18 10.04
CA THR A 240 25.31 -1.83 10.61
C THR A 240 26.60 -1.17 10.15
N VAL A 241 27.74 -1.85 10.26
CA VAL A 241 29.05 -1.30 9.86
C VAL A 241 29.08 -0.99 8.37
N VAL A 242 28.66 -1.94 7.51
CA VAL A 242 28.66 -1.76 6.05
C VAL A 242 27.72 -0.63 5.64
N ASN A 243 26.48 -0.63 6.14
CA ASN A 243 25.50 0.39 5.76
C ASN A 243 25.87 1.78 6.31
N LEU A 244 26.41 1.88 7.52
CA LEU A 244 26.88 3.17 8.07
C LEU A 244 28.04 3.73 7.24
N THR A 245 29.01 2.89 6.88
CA THR A 245 30.13 3.30 6.03
C THR A 245 29.65 3.81 4.68
N LEU A 246 28.76 3.06 4.01
CA LEU A 246 28.22 3.47 2.72
C LEU A 246 27.30 4.69 2.80
N ALA A 247 26.54 4.85 3.88
CA ALA A 247 25.74 6.05 4.12
C ALA A 247 26.63 7.30 4.26
N LEU A 248 27.75 7.19 4.99
CA LEU A 248 28.71 8.29 5.12
C LEU A 248 29.39 8.63 3.79
N ILE A 249 29.78 7.61 3.01
CA ILE A 249 30.34 7.80 1.65
C ILE A 249 29.30 8.47 0.75
N ALA A 250 28.05 7.99 0.73
CA ALA A 250 26.99 8.55 -0.09
C ALA A 250 26.66 10.01 0.29
N LEU A 251 26.74 10.35 1.58
CA LEU A 251 26.62 11.74 2.06
C LEU A 251 27.79 12.60 1.58
N GLY A 252 29.02 12.12 1.69
CA GLY A 252 30.22 12.83 1.23
C GLY A 252 30.20 13.09 -0.28
N LEU A 253 29.72 12.13 -1.06
CA LEU A 253 29.51 12.22 -2.52
C LEU A 253 28.25 13.00 -2.91
N ARG A 254 27.47 13.49 -1.95
CA ARG A 254 26.18 14.18 -2.18
C ARG A 254 25.19 13.39 -3.04
N LEU A 255 25.17 12.06 -2.88
CA LEU A 255 24.22 11.16 -3.54
C LEU A 255 22.88 11.11 -2.79
N VAL A 256 22.92 11.38 -1.48
CA VAL A 256 21.75 11.36 -0.59
C VAL A 256 21.74 12.59 0.32
N THR A 257 20.56 12.95 0.80
CA THR A 257 20.39 13.92 1.89
C THR A 257 20.65 13.24 3.24
N ARG A 258 20.76 14.01 4.34
CA ARG A 258 20.88 13.43 5.70
C ARG A 258 19.71 12.49 6.03
N SER A 259 18.49 12.88 5.69
CA SER A 259 17.30 12.02 5.88
C SER A 259 17.30 10.80 4.95
N GLY A 260 17.81 10.92 3.73
CA GLY A 260 18.01 9.81 2.80
C GLY A 260 19.03 8.80 3.30
N ALA A 261 20.14 9.28 3.89
CA ALA A 261 21.15 8.42 4.51
C ALA A 261 20.59 7.64 5.71
N ALA A 262 19.80 8.30 6.57
CA ALA A 262 19.17 7.64 7.71
C ALA A 262 18.15 6.57 7.26
N ALA A 263 17.30 6.87 6.29
CA ALA A 263 16.38 5.88 5.71
C ALA A 263 17.13 4.74 5.02
N GLY A 264 18.14 5.05 4.21
CA GLY A 264 18.99 4.06 3.55
C GLY A 264 19.72 3.15 4.53
N LEU A 265 20.18 3.68 5.67
CA LEU A 265 20.79 2.88 6.75
C LEU A 265 19.80 1.83 7.30
N VAL A 266 18.58 2.24 7.66
CA VAL A 266 17.57 1.34 8.23
C VAL A 266 17.13 0.29 7.20
N LEU A 267 16.78 0.71 5.99
CA LEU A 267 16.31 -0.18 4.92
C LEU A 267 17.42 -1.11 4.44
N GLY A 268 18.65 -0.59 4.34
CA GLY A 268 19.82 -1.38 3.96
C GLY A 268 20.17 -2.45 5.00
N ILE A 269 20.06 -2.13 6.30
CA ILE A 269 20.23 -3.11 7.37
C ILE A 269 19.16 -4.21 7.24
N ALA A 270 17.87 -3.86 7.05
CA ALA A 270 16.81 -4.83 6.88
C ALA A 270 17.05 -5.78 5.70
N ILE A 271 17.46 -5.24 4.54
CA ILE A 271 17.76 -6.04 3.34
C ILE A 271 19.01 -6.91 3.56
N TYR A 272 20.04 -6.39 4.24
CA TYR A 272 21.24 -7.17 4.58
C TYR A 272 20.90 -8.34 5.51
N LEU A 273 20.04 -8.12 6.50
CA LEU A 273 19.60 -9.18 7.43
C LEU A 273 18.92 -10.33 6.68
N GLY A 274 18.15 -10.06 5.64
CA GLY A 274 17.40 -11.06 4.87
C GLY A 274 18.31 -12.18 4.33
N TYR A 275 19.30 -11.85 3.52
CA TYR A 275 20.20 -12.86 2.91
C TYR A 275 21.67 -12.42 2.87
N GLY A 276 22.09 -11.57 3.81
CA GLY A 276 23.47 -11.12 3.94
C GLY A 276 23.90 -10.19 2.80
N TYR A 277 25.20 -10.25 2.48
CA TYR A 277 25.77 -9.38 1.45
C TYR A 277 25.17 -9.60 0.05
N LYS A 278 24.64 -10.79 -0.26
CA LYS A 278 24.07 -11.10 -1.57
C LYS A 278 22.81 -10.28 -1.86
N SER A 279 21.84 -10.24 -0.94
CA SER A 279 20.66 -9.39 -1.08
C SER A 279 21.01 -7.90 -1.06
N PHE A 280 22.02 -7.53 -0.27
CA PHE A 280 22.49 -6.15 -0.19
C PHE A 280 23.16 -5.67 -1.48
N LEU A 281 23.88 -6.53 -2.20
CA LEU A 281 24.46 -6.20 -3.50
C LEU A 281 23.38 -5.84 -4.54
N LEU A 282 22.18 -6.42 -4.46
CA LEU A 282 21.06 -6.04 -5.33
C LEU A 282 20.58 -4.61 -5.03
N LEU A 283 20.46 -4.27 -3.75
CA LEU A 283 20.15 -2.90 -3.33
C LEU A 283 21.22 -1.91 -3.81
N LEU A 284 22.49 -2.30 -3.68
CA LEU A 284 23.61 -1.46 -4.11
C LEU A 284 23.61 -1.28 -5.63
N ALA A 285 23.29 -2.33 -6.40
CA ALA A 285 23.15 -2.24 -7.86
C ALA A 285 22.01 -1.28 -8.26
N PHE A 286 20.83 -1.41 -7.64
CA PHE A 286 19.74 -0.44 -7.83
C PHE A 286 20.18 1.00 -7.53
N PHE A 287 20.81 1.23 -6.37
CA PHE A 287 21.25 2.56 -5.95
C PHE A 287 22.31 3.13 -6.89
N ALA A 288 23.27 2.31 -7.32
CA ALA A 288 24.33 2.73 -8.23
C ALA A 288 23.77 3.07 -9.63
N LEU A 289 22.94 2.20 -10.20
CA LEU A 289 22.27 2.44 -11.47
C LEU A 289 21.44 3.73 -11.43
N GLY A 290 20.55 3.84 -10.46
CA GLY A 290 19.71 5.01 -10.30
C GLY A 290 20.51 6.30 -10.11
N SER A 291 21.55 6.30 -9.27
CA SER A 291 22.38 7.49 -9.04
C SER A 291 23.21 7.87 -10.27
N ALA A 292 23.67 6.90 -11.05
CA ALA A 292 24.40 7.15 -12.30
C ALA A 292 23.50 7.81 -13.36
N VAL A 293 22.31 7.22 -13.62
CA VAL A 293 21.40 7.75 -14.65
C VAL A 293 20.78 9.08 -14.26
N THR A 294 20.54 9.34 -12.96
CA THR A 294 20.03 10.64 -12.49
C THR A 294 21.03 11.75 -12.79
N ARG A 295 22.34 11.49 -12.69
CA ARG A 295 23.40 12.44 -13.03
C ARG A 295 23.68 12.53 -14.54
N LEU A 296 23.39 11.45 -15.26
CA LEU A 296 23.60 11.41 -16.72
C LEU A 296 22.68 12.44 -17.40
N GLY A 297 23.29 13.33 -18.19
CA GLY A 297 22.57 14.38 -18.89
C GLY A 297 21.84 15.39 -18.01
N TYR A 298 22.22 15.53 -16.73
CA TYR A 298 21.55 16.40 -15.75
C TYR A 298 21.33 17.83 -16.28
N ALA A 299 22.35 18.45 -16.88
CA ALA A 299 22.24 19.81 -17.44
C ALA A 299 21.14 19.89 -18.51
N ARG A 300 21.02 18.88 -19.36
CA ARG A 300 19.99 18.83 -20.41
C ARG A 300 18.59 18.62 -19.83
N LYS A 301 18.45 17.79 -18.79
CA LYS A 301 17.20 17.59 -18.06
C LYS A 301 16.81 18.86 -17.29
N ALA A 302 17.77 19.54 -16.66
CA ALA A 302 17.57 20.80 -15.95
C ALA A 302 17.09 21.92 -16.89
N ALA A 303 17.68 22.04 -18.09
CA ALA A 303 17.24 22.99 -19.10
C ALA A 303 15.80 22.77 -19.57
N ARG A 304 15.27 21.55 -19.45
CA ARG A 304 13.89 21.18 -19.76
C ARG A 304 12.95 21.27 -18.55
N GLY A 305 13.45 21.58 -17.35
CA GLY A 305 12.67 21.63 -16.12
C GLY A 305 12.26 20.27 -15.53
N VAL A 306 12.86 19.16 -16.02
CA VAL A 306 12.51 17.79 -15.61
C VAL A 306 13.62 17.12 -14.77
N ALA A 307 14.71 17.81 -14.45
CA ALA A 307 15.78 17.26 -13.64
C ALA A 307 15.33 17.06 -12.18
N GLU A 308 15.82 15.99 -11.57
CA GLU A 308 15.58 15.71 -10.16
C GLU A 308 16.06 16.86 -9.25
N ARG A 309 15.27 17.14 -8.21
CA ARG A 309 15.56 18.22 -7.25
C ARG A 309 16.86 17.95 -6.51
N ARG A 310 17.46 19.00 -5.94
CA ARG A 310 18.67 18.92 -5.09
C ARG A 310 19.88 18.27 -5.80
N GLY A 311 20.00 18.45 -7.12
CA GLY A 311 21.09 17.84 -7.90
C GLY A 311 21.02 16.32 -7.98
N GLY A 312 19.84 15.72 -7.79
CA GLY A 312 19.61 14.29 -7.79
C GLY A 312 19.94 13.58 -6.47
N ALA A 313 20.15 14.34 -5.36
CA ALA A 313 20.37 13.74 -4.04
C ALA A 313 19.07 13.17 -3.47
N ARG A 314 19.02 11.85 -3.25
CA ARG A 314 17.82 11.14 -2.80
C ARG A 314 17.49 11.45 -1.34
N SER A 315 16.23 11.71 -1.06
CA SER A 315 15.67 11.92 0.28
C SER A 315 15.12 10.62 0.88
N TRP A 316 14.67 10.67 2.14
CA TRP A 316 14.03 9.55 2.80
C TRP A 316 12.74 9.09 2.08
N ARG A 317 12.00 10.03 1.49
CA ARG A 317 10.75 9.72 0.78
C ARG A 317 10.99 8.82 -0.43
N GLU A 318 11.99 9.16 -1.23
CA GLU A 318 12.37 8.36 -2.40
C GLU A 318 13.00 7.02 -1.98
N ALA A 319 13.83 7.02 -0.91
CA ALA A 319 14.39 5.78 -0.38
C ALA A 319 13.28 4.82 0.10
N VAL A 320 12.34 5.30 0.91
CA VAL A 320 11.23 4.50 1.42
C VAL A 320 10.33 4.02 0.28
N ALA A 321 9.89 4.92 -0.61
CA ALA A 321 8.98 4.59 -1.70
C ALA A 321 9.50 3.44 -2.58
N ASN A 322 10.80 3.41 -2.87
CA ASN A 322 11.39 2.44 -3.78
C ASN A 322 11.93 1.17 -3.11
N THR A 323 12.14 1.15 -1.79
CA THR A 323 12.85 0.00 -1.17
C THR A 323 12.17 -0.59 0.05
N VAL A 324 11.11 0.03 0.60
CA VAL A 324 10.44 -0.50 1.80
C VAL A 324 9.79 -1.87 1.54
N ALA A 325 9.23 -2.10 0.35
CA ALA A 325 8.68 -3.39 -0.03
C ALA A 325 9.77 -4.47 -0.06
N ALA A 326 10.92 -4.18 -0.68
CA ALA A 326 12.06 -5.10 -0.70
C ALA A 326 12.60 -5.38 0.71
N ALA A 327 12.69 -4.37 1.58
CA ALA A 327 13.10 -4.52 2.97
C ALA A 327 12.12 -5.38 3.77
N PHE A 328 10.83 -5.21 3.55
CA PHE A 328 9.79 -6.05 4.15
C PHE A 328 9.93 -7.52 3.71
N PHE A 329 10.04 -7.79 2.42
CA PHE A 329 10.26 -9.16 1.93
C PHE A 329 11.57 -9.75 2.46
N ALA A 330 12.64 -8.95 2.58
CA ALA A 330 13.91 -9.39 3.14
C ALA A 330 13.77 -9.89 4.60
N LEU A 331 13.00 -9.20 5.42
CA LEU A 331 12.74 -9.63 6.80
C LEU A 331 11.94 -10.94 6.84
N LEU A 332 11.05 -11.17 5.88
CA LEU A 332 10.29 -12.41 5.79
C LEU A 332 11.11 -13.61 5.32
N VAL A 333 12.22 -13.40 4.62
CA VAL A 333 13.18 -14.47 4.30
C VAL A 333 13.67 -15.18 5.56
N ILE A 334 13.89 -14.44 6.66
CA ILE A 334 14.45 -14.97 7.91
C ILE A 334 13.40 -15.43 8.92
N THR A 335 12.13 -15.17 8.67
CA THR A 335 11.03 -15.43 9.61
C THR A 335 10.02 -16.45 9.09
N THR A 336 10.24 -17.02 7.90
CA THR A 336 9.31 -17.99 7.28
C THR A 336 10.05 -19.21 6.75
N GLN A 337 9.31 -20.29 6.47
CA GLN A 337 9.82 -21.45 5.72
C GLN A 337 9.82 -21.21 4.19
N HIS A 338 9.17 -20.13 3.72
CA HIS A 338 9.07 -19.78 2.30
C HIS A 338 10.22 -18.87 1.84
N GLN A 339 11.45 -19.14 2.29
CA GLN A 339 12.61 -18.29 2.06
C GLN A 339 12.84 -18.00 0.56
N ALA A 340 12.75 -19.03 -0.29
CA ALA A 340 12.97 -18.89 -1.73
C ALA A 340 11.93 -17.94 -2.37
N ALA A 341 10.66 -18.06 -1.98
CA ALA A 341 9.59 -17.23 -2.50
C ALA A 341 9.76 -15.74 -2.09
N PHE A 342 10.14 -15.49 -0.84
CA PHE A 342 10.41 -14.13 -0.38
C PHE A 342 11.70 -13.53 -0.95
N LEU A 343 12.69 -14.35 -1.29
CA LEU A 343 13.87 -13.91 -2.06
C LEU A 343 13.47 -13.47 -3.48
N LEU A 344 12.61 -14.19 -4.16
CA LEU A 344 12.10 -13.80 -5.48
C LEU A 344 11.33 -12.47 -5.38
N ALA A 345 10.49 -12.32 -4.36
CA ALA A 345 9.75 -11.07 -4.12
C ALA A 345 10.68 -9.87 -3.88
N LEU A 346 11.73 -10.05 -3.08
CA LEU A 346 12.75 -9.03 -2.83
C LEU A 346 13.45 -8.63 -4.13
N ILE A 347 13.88 -9.61 -4.94
CA ILE A 347 14.58 -9.33 -6.21
C ILE A 347 13.63 -8.60 -7.16
N ALA A 348 12.37 -9.02 -7.26
CA ALA A 348 11.37 -8.39 -8.12
C ALA A 348 11.12 -6.92 -7.75
N ALA A 349 10.98 -6.62 -6.45
CA ALA A 349 10.80 -5.26 -5.98
C ALA A 349 12.01 -4.36 -6.29
N LEU A 350 13.23 -4.84 -6.12
CA LEU A 350 14.44 -4.07 -6.46
C LEU A 350 14.67 -3.95 -7.97
N ALA A 351 14.32 -4.98 -8.74
CA ALA A 351 14.41 -4.95 -10.19
C ALA A 351 13.41 -3.98 -10.81
N GLU A 352 12.20 -3.92 -10.26
CA GLU A 352 11.17 -2.95 -10.61
C GLU A 352 11.65 -1.54 -10.31
N ALA A 353 12.11 -1.25 -9.09
CA ALA A 353 12.62 0.07 -8.70
C ALA A 353 13.79 0.54 -9.58
N ALA A 354 14.67 -0.38 -9.99
CA ALA A 354 15.76 -0.08 -10.91
C ALA A 354 15.22 0.23 -12.32
N GLY A 355 14.28 -0.57 -12.80
CA GLY A 355 13.63 -0.41 -14.09
C GLY A 355 12.89 0.91 -14.19
N ASP A 356 12.05 1.24 -13.22
CA ASP A 356 11.31 2.50 -13.18
C ASP A 356 12.24 3.71 -13.17
N THR A 357 13.19 3.76 -12.22
CA THR A 357 14.14 4.87 -12.13
C THR A 357 14.93 5.07 -13.42
N VAL A 358 15.45 3.99 -14.02
CA VAL A 358 16.25 4.08 -15.24
C VAL A 358 15.39 4.44 -16.43
N SER A 359 14.18 3.91 -16.54
CA SER A 359 13.27 4.20 -17.65
C SER A 359 12.87 5.68 -17.67
N SER A 360 12.53 6.26 -16.53
CA SER A 360 12.14 7.66 -16.44
C SER A 360 13.31 8.60 -16.70
N GLU A 361 14.46 8.38 -16.11
CA GLU A 361 15.65 9.23 -16.23
C GLU A 361 16.26 9.21 -17.65
N ILE A 362 16.39 8.03 -18.24
CA ILE A 362 16.89 7.87 -19.62
C ILE A 362 15.86 8.37 -20.64
N GLY A 363 14.57 8.10 -20.41
CA GLY A 363 13.50 8.62 -21.25
C GLY A 363 13.52 10.14 -21.34
N GLN A 364 13.65 10.82 -20.20
CA GLN A 364 13.75 12.29 -20.11
C GLN A 364 15.04 12.83 -20.73
N TRP A 365 16.14 12.10 -20.66
CA TRP A 365 17.42 12.52 -21.26
C TRP A 365 17.41 12.39 -22.78
N LEU A 366 16.95 11.27 -23.32
CA LEU A 366 17.00 10.95 -24.75
C LEU A 366 15.95 11.72 -25.57
N SER A 367 14.71 11.82 -25.09
CA SER A 367 13.60 12.35 -25.84
C SER A 367 12.93 13.55 -25.14
N PRO A 368 12.55 14.62 -25.89
CA PRO A 368 11.71 15.68 -25.36
C PRO A 368 10.23 15.30 -25.33
N LYS A 369 9.85 14.19 -25.94
CA LYS A 369 8.46 13.70 -26.05
C LYS A 369 8.36 12.28 -25.49
N ALA A 370 7.27 12.01 -24.79
CA ALA A 370 6.83 10.70 -24.35
C ALA A 370 5.41 10.42 -24.87
N TYR A 371 4.90 9.23 -24.64
CA TYR A 371 3.54 8.87 -24.99
C TYR A 371 2.81 8.41 -23.73
N LEU A 372 1.61 8.94 -23.50
CA LEU A 372 0.80 8.54 -22.37
C LEU A 372 0.37 7.08 -22.53
N ILE A 373 0.64 6.23 -21.56
CA ILE A 373 0.37 4.79 -21.65
C ILE A 373 -1.12 4.47 -21.89
N THR A 374 -2.04 5.29 -21.36
CA THR A 374 -3.49 5.08 -21.47
C THR A 374 -4.13 5.45 -22.79
N GLY A 375 -3.44 6.14 -23.67
CA GLY A 375 -4.06 6.62 -24.92
C GLY A 375 -3.08 6.92 -26.02
N LEU A 376 -1.81 6.58 -25.84
CA LEU A 376 -0.69 6.78 -26.78
C LEU A 376 -0.58 8.22 -27.34
N ARG A 377 -1.10 9.20 -26.60
CA ARG A 377 -1.03 10.62 -26.97
C ARG A 377 0.37 11.15 -26.64
N PRO A 378 0.95 11.95 -27.51
CA PRO A 378 2.23 12.58 -27.22
C PRO A 378 2.08 13.58 -26.07
N VAL A 379 3.01 13.49 -25.11
CA VAL A 379 3.12 14.37 -23.94
C VAL A 379 4.58 14.84 -23.79
N PRO A 380 4.85 15.93 -23.07
CA PRO A 380 6.21 16.31 -22.72
C PRO A 380 6.91 15.20 -21.93
N ALA A 381 8.24 15.08 -22.08
CA ALA A 381 9.02 14.19 -21.24
C ALA A 381 8.92 14.64 -19.77
N GLY A 382 8.81 13.67 -18.84
CA GLY A 382 8.61 13.92 -17.42
C GLY A 382 7.15 14.07 -16.98
N GLU A 383 6.20 13.96 -17.91
CA GLU A 383 4.77 13.90 -17.58
C GLU A 383 4.44 12.54 -16.94
N ASN A 384 3.61 12.55 -15.88
CA ASN A 384 3.22 11.35 -15.16
C ASN A 384 2.53 10.32 -16.07
N GLY A 385 3.02 9.07 -16.07
CA GLY A 385 2.55 8.01 -16.94
C GLY A 385 2.98 8.13 -18.40
N GLY A 386 3.92 9.02 -18.70
CA GLY A 386 4.54 9.17 -20.02
C GLY A 386 5.65 8.15 -20.25
N VAL A 387 5.52 7.28 -21.25
CA VAL A 387 6.49 6.25 -21.64
C VAL A 387 7.21 6.61 -22.92
N SER A 388 8.46 6.19 -23.07
CA SER A 388 9.23 6.36 -24.29
C SER A 388 10.00 5.07 -24.62
N TRP A 389 10.18 4.78 -25.90
CA TRP A 389 10.90 3.55 -26.32
C TRP A 389 12.30 3.44 -25.71
N GLY A 390 13.07 4.56 -25.73
CA GLY A 390 14.42 4.56 -25.16
C GLY A 390 14.41 4.38 -23.64
N GLY A 391 13.45 4.97 -22.94
CA GLY A 391 13.25 4.78 -21.51
C GLY A 391 12.87 3.34 -21.19
N THR A 392 11.86 2.80 -21.89
CA THR A 392 11.37 1.42 -21.65
C THR A 392 12.47 0.38 -21.87
N LEU A 393 13.25 0.49 -22.95
CA LEU A 393 14.37 -0.42 -23.22
C LEU A 393 15.47 -0.30 -22.15
N ALA A 394 15.80 0.93 -21.74
CA ALA A 394 16.79 1.17 -20.68
C ALA A 394 16.31 0.62 -19.33
N GLY A 395 15.04 0.80 -18.98
CA GLY A 395 14.43 0.25 -17.78
C GLY A 395 14.43 -1.27 -17.77
N LEU A 396 14.05 -1.89 -18.89
CA LEU A 396 14.12 -3.35 -19.03
C LEU A 396 15.55 -3.87 -18.85
N ALA A 397 16.55 -3.19 -19.43
CA ALA A 397 17.96 -3.55 -19.25
C ALA A 397 18.40 -3.42 -17.78
N ALA A 398 17.96 -2.37 -17.07
CA ALA A 398 18.27 -2.17 -15.66
C ALA A 398 17.63 -3.27 -14.78
N SER A 399 16.36 -3.61 -15.02
CA SER A 399 15.71 -4.74 -14.35
C SER A 399 16.45 -6.04 -14.62
N ALA A 400 16.83 -6.30 -15.88
CA ALA A 400 17.58 -7.50 -16.26
C ALA A 400 18.97 -7.56 -15.60
N ILE A 401 19.65 -6.42 -15.38
CA ILE A 401 20.92 -6.37 -14.65
C ILE A 401 20.73 -6.80 -13.19
N VAL A 402 19.70 -6.28 -12.50
CA VAL A 402 19.41 -6.65 -11.09
C VAL A 402 19.04 -8.14 -11.00
N VAL A 403 18.18 -8.63 -11.89
CA VAL A 403 17.78 -10.05 -11.96
C VAL A 403 18.96 -10.95 -12.28
N GLY A 404 19.76 -10.57 -13.27
CA GLY A 404 20.98 -11.31 -13.68
C GLY A 404 22.02 -11.39 -12.55
N LEU A 405 22.16 -10.29 -11.77
CA LEU A 405 23.00 -10.30 -10.58
C LEU A 405 22.43 -11.27 -9.52
N GLY A 406 21.11 -11.26 -9.29
CA GLY A 406 20.45 -12.21 -8.39
C GLY A 406 20.68 -13.66 -8.79
N TYR A 407 20.54 -13.98 -10.08
CA TYR A 407 20.84 -15.30 -10.63
C TYR A 407 22.31 -15.67 -10.47
N GLY A 408 23.24 -14.77 -10.84
CA GLY A 408 24.67 -14.98 -10.71
C GLY A 408 25.15 -15.18 -9.27
N LEU A 409 24.47 -14.59 -8.29
CA LEU A 409 24.74 -14.79 -6.87
C LEU A 409 24.07 -16.06 -6.30
N GLY A 410 23.32 -16.80 -7.12
CA GLY A 410 22.62 -18.02 -6.70
C GLY A 410 21.42 -17.75 -5.78
N LEU A 411 20.75 -16.57 -5.91
CA LEU A 411 19.56 -16.20 -5.15
C LEU A 411 18.28 -16.71 -5.79
N CYS A 412 18.29 -17.04 -7.06
CA CYS A 412 17.15 -17.60 -7.79
C CYS A 412 17.63 -18.60 -8.86
N SER A 413 16.74 -19.51 -9.26
CA SER A 413 16.91 -20.37 -10.41
C SER A 413 16.71 -19.60 -11.73
N ARG A 414 16.95 -20.26 -12.87
CA ARG A 414 16.67 -19.69 -14.19
C ARG A 414 15.18 -19.34 -14.36
N ASP A 415 14.29 -20.24 -13.93
CA ASP A 415 12.85 -20.02 -14.01
C ASP A 415 12.41 -18.90 -13.04
N GLY A 416 13.00 -18.88 -11.84
CA GLY A 416 12.81 -17.79 -10.89
C GLY A 416 13.27 -16.44 -11.45
N ALA A 417 14.39 -16.39 -12.17
CA ALA A 417 14.86 -15.16 -12.82
C ALA A 417 13.89 -14.69 -13.92
N ALA A 418 13.35 -15.60 -14.72
CA ALA A 418 12.34 -15.26 -15.73
C ALA A 418 11.05 -14.73 -15.08
N LEU A 419 10.56 -15.40 -14.00
CA LEU A 419 9.41 -14.95 -13.22
C LEU A 419 9.63 -13.55 -12.66
N VAL A 420 10.76 -13.31 -12.00
CA VAL A 420 11.11 -12.03 -11.39
C VAL A 420 11.20 -10.92 -12.42
N LEU A 421 11.80 -11.17 -13.58
CA LEU A 421 11.87 -10.17 -14.66
C LEU A 421 10.46 -9.84 -15.18
N GLY A 422 9.61 -10.84 -15.39
CA GLY A 422 8.21 -10.65 -15.78
C GLY A 422 7.44 -9.83 -14.73
N ALA A 423 7.61 -10.14 -13.45
CA ALA A 423 7.01 -9.42 -12.36
C ALA A 423 7.48 -7.95 -12.28
N ALA A 424 8.77 -7.69 -12.46
CA ALA A 424 9.32 -6.33 -12.49
C ALA A 424 8.76 -5.53 -13.67
N VAL A 425 8.65 -6.12 -14.86
CA VAL A 425 8.01 -5.47 -16.02
C VAL A 425 6.55 -5.16 -15.75
N ALA A 426 5.81 -6.09 -15.14
CA ALA A 426 4.41 -5.87 -14.78
C ALA A 426 4.26 -4.74 -13.74
N GLY A 427 5.17 -4.65 -12.75
CA GLY A 427 5.25 -3.54 -11.79
C GLY A 427 5.47 -2.19 -12.46
N ASN A 428 6.43 -2.10 -13.39
CA ASN A 428 6.71 -0.89 -14.16
C ASN A 428 5.52 -0.45 -15.05
N LEU A 429 4.78 -1.42 -15.61
CA LEU A 429 3.55 -1.12 -16.36
C LEU A 429 2.47 -0.59 -15.44
N LEU A 430 2.31 -1.17 -14.25
CA LEU A 430 1.36 -0.67 -13.24
C LEU A 430 1.74 0.73 -12.77
N ASP A 431 3.03 1.00 -12.51
CA ASP A 431 3.54 2.33 -12.16
C ASP A 431 3.14 3.37 -13.21
N SER A 432 3.46 3.11 -14.47
CA SER A 432 3.11 3.99 -15.59
C SER A 432 1.59 4.19 -15.72
N LEU A 433 0.78 3.15 -15.46
CA LEU A 433 -0.68 3.21 -15.51
C LEU A 433 -1.24 4.06 -14.36
N LEU A 434 -0.75 3.85 -13.14
CA LEU A 434 -1.13 4.65 -11.96
C LEU A 434 -0.68 6.11 -12.12
N GLY A 435 0.51 6.33 -12.68
CA GLY A 435 1.01 7.66 -13.05
C GLY A 435 0.08 8.38 -14.01
N ALA A 436 -0.35 7.70 -15.09
CA ALA A 436 -1.25 8.26 -16.09
C ALA A 436 -2.68 8.51 -15.61
N THR A 437 -3.12 7.80 -14.57
CA THR A 437 -4.51 7.83 -14.08
C THR A 437 -4.66 8.54 -12.74
N LEU A 438 -4.14 7.98 -11.67
CA LEU A 438 -4.35 8.48 -10.32
C LEU A 438 -3.44 9.65 -9.95
N GLU A 439 -2.14 9.56 -10.27
CA GLU A 439 -1.18 10.61 -9.93
C GLU A 439 -1.45 11.89 -10.75
N ARG A 440 -1.72 11.74 -12.04
CA ARG A 440 -2.06 12.86 -12.92
C ARG A 440 -3.32 13.60 -12.48
N ARG A 441 -4.25 12.91 -11.80
CA ARG A 441 -5.46 13.52 -11.20
C ARG A 441 -5.20 14.09 -9.80
N GLY A 442 -3.98 13.97 -9.26
CA GLY A 442 -3.63 14.43 -7.93
C GLY A 442 -4.28 13.62 -6.80
N LEU A 443 -4.69 12.37 -7.07
CA LEU A 443 -5.27 11.48 -6.07
C LEU A 443 -4.20 10.82 -5.21
N VAL A 444 -3.03 10.53 -5.80
CA VAL A 444 -1.86 9.94 -5.15
C VAL A 444 -0.60 10.73 -5.52
N THR A 445 0.48 10.52 -4.78
CA THR A 445 1.80 11.10 -5.06
C THR A 445 2.68 10.09 -5.78
N ASN A 446 3.73 10.54 -6.48
CA ASN A 446 4.71 9.68 -7.13
C ASN A 446 5.31 8.64 -6.16
N GLY A 447 5.60 9.01 -4.91
CA GLY A 447 6.10 8.05 -3.92
C GLY A 447 5.13 6.90 -3.62
N ILE A 448 3.81 7.13 -3.69
CA ILE A 448 2.80 6.08 -3.52
C ILE A 448 2.74 5.19 -4.78
N VAL A 449 2.90 5.77 -5.97
CA VAL A 449 2.94 5.03 -7.23
C VAL A 449 4.14 4.08 -7.24
N ASN A 450 5.34 4.56 -6.91
CA ASN A 450 6.56 3.75 -6.82
C ASN A 450 6.43 2.63 -5.75
N PHE A 451 5.86 2.94 -4.58
CA PHE A 451 5.57 1.92 -3.56
C PHE A 451 4.60 0.86 -4.07
N ALA A 452 3.57 1.26 -4.81
CA ALA A 452 2.61 0.33 -5.40
C ALA A 452 3.26 -0.55 -6.47
N GLY A 453 4.09 0.01 -7.36
CA GLY A 453 4.83 -0.72 -8.39
C GLY A 453 5.77 -1.78 -7.80
N THR A 454 6.64 -1.37 -6.86
CA THR A 454 7.58 -2.26 -6.16
C THR A 454 6.86 -3.36 -5.37
N SER A 455 5.79 -2.99 -4.64
CA SER A 455 5.00 -3.94 -3.86
C SER A 455 4.27 -4.95 -4.75
N PHE A 456 3.71 -4.49 -5.85
CA PHE A 456 3.01 -5.33 -6.82
C PHE A 456 3.96 -6.32 -7.50
N ALA A 457 5.15 -5.86 -7.93
CA ALA A 457 6.16 -6.73 -8.52
C ALA A 457 6.58 -7.83 -7.54
N GLY A 458 6.86 -7.47 -6.28
CA GLY A 458 7.19 -8.44 -5.24
C GLY A 458 6.04 -9.40 -4.93
N ALA A 459 4.82 -8.90 -4.79
CA ALA A 459 3.64 -9.72 -4.52
C ALA A 459 3.32 -10.69 -5.67
N LEU A 460 3.51 -10.26 -6.93
CA LEU A 460 3.33 -11.09 -8.10
C LEU A 460 4.35 -12.24 -8.12
N ALA A 461 5.63 -11.94 -7.90
CA ALA A 461 6.68 -12.96 -7.81
C ALA A 461 6.41 -13.93 -6.64
N LEU A 462 5.97 -13.44 -5.48
CA LEU A 462 5.60 -14.25 -4.33
C LEU A 462 4.42 -15.19 -4.65
N GLY A 463 3.34 -14.64 -5.22
CA GLY A 463 2.11 -15.41 -5.50
C GLY A 463 2.30 -16.54 -6.51
N PHE A 464 3.23 -16.41 -7.46
CA PHE A 464 3.57 -17.48 -8.40
C PHE A 464 4.62 -18.46 -7.87
N SER A 465 5.22 -18.20 -6.73
CA SER A 465 6.28 -19.04 -6.13
C SER A 465 5.85 -19.77 -4.85
N LEU A 466 4.68 -19.43 -4.28
CA LEU A 466 4.02 -20.16 -3.19
C LEU A 466 3.16 -21.30 -3.73
#